data_da09d4dc39f8aa84af38a0e7f6b9b743
#
_entry.id   da09d4dc39f8aa84af38a0e7f6b9b743
#
_cell.length_a   1.000
_cell.length_b   1.000
_cell.length_c   1.000
_cell.angle_alpha   90.00
_cell.angle_beta   90.00
_cell.angle_gamma   90.00
#
_symmetry.space_group_name_H-M   'P 1'
#
loop_
_entity.id
_entity.type
_entity.pdbx_description
1 polymer ?
#
loop_
_entity_poly.entity_id
_entity_poly.type
_entity_poly.pdbx_seq_one_letter_code
_entity_poly.pdbx_strand_id
1 'polypeptide(L)'
;DEPTGNLDSKTAESVFTLFNELVSQGKTIIIVTHDSGLAKRAHRTALIADGEIVNEYVAQAMPTLQQDQMLWATRNATVQKFEPGSMIVSEGTNADTFYIVSKGTVEVILPRKDQSDVVALQLGPGKFFGEMAFFHERRRWASVRASESGPVEALCLGYDQLTELLEQSEVTRDWLHQKADRHEKENILLRSSS
;
A
#
# COMPACT_ATOMS: atom_id res chain seq x y z
N ASP A 1 7.10 19.00 -18.97
CA ASP A 1 6.50 19.05 -20.30
C ASP A 1 6.64 17.70 -20.95
N GLU A 2 5.63 17.25 -21.68
CA GLU A 2 5.57 15.92 -22.30
C GLU A 2 6.57 15.80 -23.45
N PRO A 3 7.70 15.14 -23.28
CA PRO A 3 8.70 15.02 -24.36
C PRO A 3 8.24 14.10 -25.48
N THR A 4 7.11 13.40 -25.32
CA THR A 4 6.63 12.38 -26.28
C THR A 4 5.19 12.59 -26.75
N GLY A 5 4.49 13.63 -26.30
CA GLY A 5 3.06 13.87 -26.57
C GLY A 5 2.67 14.01 -28.05
N ASN A 6 3.64 14.23 -28.96
CA ASN A 6 3.45 14.32 -30.41
C ASN A 6 4.42 13.43 -31.20
N LEU A 7 5.10 12.47 -30.56
CA LEU A 7 6.05 11.60 -31.24
C LEU A 7 5.39 10.26 -31.60
N ASP A 8 5.78 9.71 -32.75
CA ASP A 8 5.45 8.35 -33.10
C ASP A 8 6.11 7.37 -32.09
N SER A 9 5.58 6.16 -31.97
CA SER A 9 6.04 5.17 -31.00
C SER A 9 7.53 4.84 -31.14
N LYS A 10 8.11 4.94 -32.33
CA LYS A 10 9.51 4.63 -32.61
C LYS A 10 10.44 5.73 -32.13
N THR A 11 10.04 6.96 -32.30
CA THR A 11 10.79 8.14 -31.83
C THR A 11 10.70 8.26 -30.30
N ALA A 12 9.54 7.96 -29.72
CA ALA A 12 9.38 7.90 -28.27
C ALA A 12 10.35 6.86 -27.63
N GLU A 13 10.50 5.68 -28.24
CA GLU A 13 11.40 4.64 -27.76
C GLU A 13 12.87 5.07 -27.81
N SER A 14 13.27 5.79 -28.86
CA SER A 14 14.64 6.33 -29.00
C SER A 14 14.95 7.37 -27.93
N VAL A 15 13.98 8.22 -27.57
CA VAL A 15 14.13 9.22 -26.51
C VAL A 15 14.27 8.52 -25.14
N PHE A 16 13.50 7.45 -24.88
CA PHE A 16 13.64 6.69 -23.65
C PHE A 16 14.99 5.96 -23.51
N THR A 17 15.51 5.45 -24.62
CA THR A 17 16.85 4.86 -24.65
C THR A 17 17.89 5.89 -24.22
N LEU A 18 17.83 7.10 -24.78
CA LEU A 18 18.71 8.20 -24.39
C LEU A 18 18.57 8.57 -22.91
N PHE A 19 17.34 8.62 -22.38
CA PHE A 19 17.12 8.87 -20.95
C PHE A 19 17.76 7.81 -20.07
N ASN A 20 17.65 6.53 -20.42
CA ASN A 20 18.29 5.44 -19.68
C ASN A 20 19.81 5.53 -19.72
N GLU A 21 20.40 5.91 -20.86
CA GLU A 21 21.83 6.16 -20.98
C GLU A 21 22.30 7.30 -20.06
N LEU A 22 21.57 8.41 -20.02
CA LEU A 22 21.88 9.53 -19.14
C LEU A 22 21.75 9.16 -17.66
N VAL A 23 20.72 8.38 -17.29
CA VAL A 23 20.54 7.88 -15.92
C VAL A 23 21.69 6.94 -15.54
N SER A 24 22.15 6.06 -16.46
CA SER A 24 23.30 5.18 -16.20
C SER A 24 24.61 5.97 -15.97
N GLN A 25 24.71 7.19 -16.50
CA GLN A 25 25.79 8.14 -16.26
C GLN A 25 25.61 8.97 -14.97
N GLY A 26 24.64 8.62 -14.12
CA GLY A 26 24.36 9.30 -12.83
C GLY A 26 23.55 10.58 -12.95
N LYS A 27 22.89 10.84 -14.09
CA LYS A 27 21.99 11.99 -14.24
C LYS A 27 20.60 11.67 -13.68
N THR A 28 19.96 12.67 -13.08
CA THR A 28 18.54 12.59 -12.67
C THR A 28 17.68 13.25 -13.74
N ILE A 29 16.67 12.51 -14.22
CA ILE A 29 15.71 13.01 -15.20
C ILE A 29 14.33 13.04 -14.57
N ILE A 30 13.66 14.17 -14.67
CA ILE A 30 12.28 14.37 -14.22
C ILE A 30 11.41 14.53 -15.47
N ILE A 31 10.40 13.69 -15.60
CA ILE A 31 9.42 13.73 -16.69
C ILE A 31 8.06 14.04 -16.08
N VAL A 32 7.38 15.04 -16.60
CA VAL A 32 5.98 15.34 -16.25
C VAL A 32 5.12 14.85 -17.40
N THR A 33 4.18 13.97 -17.13
CA THR A 33 3.32 13.37 -18.16
C THR A 33 1.98 12.93 -17.56
N HIS A 34 0.94 12.92 -18.36
CA HIS A 34 -0.34 12.28 -18.05
C HIS A 34 -0.44 10.86 -18.62
N ASP A 35 0.56 10.40 -19.36
CA ASP A 35 0.60 9.04 -19.91
C ASP A 35 1.08 8.03 -18.84
N SER A 36 0.15 7.16 -18.41
CA SER A 36 0.42 6.11 -17.46
C SER A 36 1.42 5.05 -17.96
N GLY A 37 1.53 4.86 -19.28
CA GLY A 37 2.51 3.96 -19.91
C GLY A 37 3.94 4.49 -19.74
N LEU A 38 4.12 5.79 -19.91
CA LEU A 38 5.39 6.47 -19.67
C LEU A 38 5.75 6.47 -18.18
N ALA A 39 4.79 6.77 -17.32
CA ALA A 39 5.00 6.79 -15.86
C ALA A 39 5.49 5.44 -15.34
N LYS A 40 4.98 4.31 -15.85
CA LYS A 40 5.41 2.95 -15.48
C LYS A 40 6.85 2.61 -15.86
N ARG A 41 7.46 3.36 -16.77
CA ARG A 41 8.86 3.16 -17.20
C ARG A 41 9.86 3.91 -16.33
N ALA A 42 9.42 4.82 -15.49
CA ALA A 42 10.26 5.55 -14.55
C ALA A 42 10.64 4.67 -13.35
N HIS A 43 11.82 4.91 -12.77
CA HIS A 43 12.25 4.25 -11.54
C HIS A 43 11.38 4.64 -10.34
N ARG A 44 10.83 5.86 -10.36
CA ARG A 44 9.93 6.39 -9.33
C ARG A 44 8.90 7.28 -10.00
N THR A 45 7.65 7.15 -9.57
CA THR A 45 6.54 7.98 -10.04
C THR A 45 5.95 8.75 -8.87
N ALA A 46 5.74 10.05 -9.03
CA ALA A 46 4.99 10.88 -8.11
C ALA A 46 3.69 11.31 -8.78
N LEU A 47 2.56 10.99 -8.17
CA LEU A 47 1.25 11.45 -8.63
C LEU A 47 0.98 12.84 -8.02
N ILE A 48 0.60 13.80 -8.85
CA ILE A 48 0.24 15.15 -8.43
C ILE A 48 -1.25 15.33 -8.70
N ALA A 49 -1.99 15.73 -7.67
CA ALA A 49 -3.40 16.10 -7.75
C ALA A 49 -3.58 17.45 -7.05
N ASP A 50 -4.30 18.39 -7.66
CA ASP A 50 -4.57 19.74 -7.12
C ASP A 50 -3.30 20.49 -6.66
N GLY A 51 -2.17 20.27 -7.34
CA GLY A 51 -0.89 20.92 -6.99
C GLY A 51 -0.15 20.27 -5.81
N GLU A 52 -0.65 19.19 -5.24
CA GLU A 52 -0.04 18.46 -4.15
C GLU A 52 0.39 17.04 -4.57
N ILE A 53 1.43 16.53 -3.92
CA ILE A 53 1.92 15.18 -4.17
C ILE A 53 1.08 14.18 -3.38
N VAL A 54 0.46 13.23 -4.09
CA VAL A 54 -0.19 12.08 -3.49
C VAL A 54 0.88 11.14 -2.92
N ASN A 55 0.63 10.63 -1.72
CA ASN A 55 1.53 9.65 -1.13
C ASN A 55 1.55 8.37 -1.97
N GLU A 56 2.75 7.98 -2.41
CA GLU A 56 2.93 6.83 -3.29
C GLU A 56 2.42 5.51 -2.69
N TYR A 57 2.49 5.36 -1.38
CA TYR A 57 2.01 4.14 -0.69
C TYR A 57 0.48 4.09 -0.62
N VAL A 58 -0.21 5.23 -0.55
CA VAL A 58 -1.67 5.30 -0.69
C VAL A 58 -2.07 4.83 -2.09
N ALA A 59 -1.43 5.35 -3.13
CA ALA A 59 -1.70 4.98 -4.51
C ALA A 59 -1.41 3.49 -4.78
N GLN A 60 -0.36 2.92 -4.19
CA GLN A 60 -0.02 1.50 -4.31
C GLN A 60 -0.99 0.59 -3.54
N ALA A 61 -1.39 0.99 -2.33
CA ALA A 61 -2.26 0.21 -1.47
C ALA A 61 -3.72 0.20 -1.96
N MET A 62 -4.20 1.29 -2.52
CA MET A 62 -5.59 1.46 -2.98
C MET A 62 -5.63 2.01 -4.43
N PRO A 63 -5.20 1.20 -5.42
CA PRO A 63 -5.02 1.67 -6.81
C PRO A 63 -6.32 1.98 -7.55
N THR A 64 -7.46 1.66 -6.96
CA THR A 64 -8.80 1.91 -7.51
C THR A 64 -9.41 3.26 -7.10
N LEU A 65 -8.75 3.97 -6.15
CA LEU A 65 -9.15 5.33 -5.79
C LEU A 65 -8.93 6.31 -6.95
N GLN A 66 -9.80 7.31 -7.04
CA GLN A 66 -9.60 8.47 -7.89
C GLN A 66 -8.49 9.38 -7.31
N GLN A 67 -7.94 10.28 -8.12
CA GLN A 67 -6.80 11.11 -7.70
C GLN A 67 -7.13 12.03 -6.51
N ASP A 68 -8.32 12.63 -6.50
CA ASP A 68 -8.83 13.44 -5.39
C ASP A 68 -9.02 12.62 -4.10
N GLN A 69 -9.51 11.40 -4.21
CA GLN A 69 -9.64 10.46 -3.10
C GLN A 69 -8.29 10.01 -2.55
N MET A 70 -7.31 9.75 -3.44
CA MET A 70 -5.93 9.46 -3.02
C MET A 70 -5.30 10.65 -2.28
N LEU A 71 -5.55 11.87 -2.76
CA LEU A 71 -5.08 13.08 -2.10
C LEU A 71 -5.75 13.27 -0.74
N TRP A 72 -7.06 13.05 -0.67
CA TRP A 72 -7.79 13.10 0.60
C TRP A 72 -7.22 12.09 1.62
N ALA A 73 -7.00 10.84 1.19
CA ALA A 73 -6.39 9.82 2.04
C ALA A 73 -4.97 10.19 2.48
N THR A 74 -4.19 10.81 1.57
CA THR A 74 -2.84 11.31 1.88
C THR A 74 -2.86 12.38 2.98
N ARG A 75 -3.81 13.33 2.92
CA ARG A 75 -3.96 14.43 3.88
C ARG A 75 -4.46 13.97 5.25
N ASN A 76 -5.29 12.93 5.27
CA ASN A 76 -5.96 12.46 6.49
C ASN A 76 -5.22 11.29 7.18
N ALA A 77 -4.29 10.62 6.51
CA ALA A 77 -3.48 9.59 7.12
C ALA A 77 -2.45 10.18 8.08
N THR A 78 -2.29 9.55 9.25
CA THR A 78 -1.23 9.87 10.20
C THR A 78 -0.08 8.87 10.06
N VAL A 79 1.16 9.31 10.28
CA VAL A 79 2.32 8.43 10.27
C VAL A 79 2.60 7.92 11.67
N GLN A 80 2.64 6.60 11.85
CA GLN A 80 3.10 5.96 13.08
C GLN A 80 4.41 5.21 12.83
N LYS A 81 5.28 5.21 13.85
CA LYS A 81 6.57 4.51 13.84
C LYS A 81 6.55 3.42 14.88
N PHE A 82 7.11 2.28 14.51
CA PHE A 82 7.17 1.09 15.36
C PHE A 82 8.61 0.60 15.44
N GLU A 83 9.05 0.31 16.66
CA GLU A 83 10.38 -0.26 16.90
C GLU A 83 10.45 -1.71 16.41
N PRO A 84 11.63 -2.20 16.03
CA PRO A 84 11.82 -3.59 15.61
C PRO A 84 11.27 -4.57 16.65
N GLY A 85 10.55 -5.59 16.20
CA GLY A 85 9.95 -6.62 17.04
C GLY A 85 8.70 -6.19 17.80
N SER A 86 8.31 -4.90 17.81
CA SER A 86 7.14 -4.43 18.55
C SER A 86 5.83 -4.91 17.94
N MET A 87 4.86 -5.28 18.80
CA MET A 87 3.51 -5.67 18.39
C MET A 87 2.72 -4.41 17.99
N ILE A 88 2.18 -4.41 16.77
CA ILE A 88 1.37 -3.31 16.23
C ILE A 88 -0.11 -3.55 16.53
N VAL A 89 -0.59 -4.76 16.26
CA VAL A 89 -1.94 -5.21 16.59
C VAL A 89 -1.90 -6.63 17.10
N SER A 90 -2.80 -6.97 18.04
CA SER A 90 -2.92 -8.32 18.62
C SER A 90 -4.24 -8.95 18.21
N GLU A 91 -4.20 -10.24 17.88
CA GLU A 91 -5.39 -11.03 17.54
C GLU A 91 -6.48 -10.91 18.62
N GLY A 92 -7.73 -10.89 18.20
CA GLY A 92 -8.90 -10.82 19.08
C GLY A 92 -9.16 -9.45 19.72
N THR A 93 -8.25 -8.47 19.61
CA THR A 93 -8.48 -7.11 20.10
C THR A 93 -9.44 -6.33 19.21
N ASN A 94 -10.06 -5.29 19.75
CA ASN A 94 -10.88 -4.38 18.97
C ASN A 94 -10.02 -3.64 17.93
N ALA A 95 -10.62 -3.39 16.77
CA ALA A 95 -9.95 -2.74 15.66
C ALA A 95 -10.67 -1.44 15.29
N ASP A 96 -9.89 -0.41 15.08
CA ASP A 96 -10.35 0.95 14.73
C ASP A 96 -9.48 1.61 13.65
N THR A 97 -8.41 0.94 13.20
CA THR A 97 -7.38 1.52 12.33
C THR A 97 -7.00 0.57 11.21
N PHE A 98 -6.89 1.13 10.02
CA PHE A 98 -6.34 0.55 8.81
C PHE A 98 -4.92 1.08 8.61
N TYR A 99 -3.99 0.21 8.22
CA TYR A 99 -2.56 0.52 8.11
C TYR A 99 -2.04 0.27 6.70
N ILE A 100 -1.23 1.20 6.19
CA ILE A 100 -0.46 1.05 4.95
C ILE A 100 1.02 1.15 5.31
N VAL A 101 1.80 0.12 5.03
CA VAL A 101 3.24 0.14 5.30
C VAL A 101 3.93 1.11 4.35
N SER A 102 4.70 2.07 4.88
CA SER A 102 5.47 3.02 4.09
C SER A 102 6.99 2.76 4.17
N LYS A 103 7.44 2.09 5.26
CA LYS A 103 8.86 1.72 5.43
C LYS A 103 8.99 0.47 6.30
N GLY A 104 10.02 -0.31 6.02
CA GLY A 104 10.27 -1.55 6.77
C GLY A 104 9.36 -2.69 6.35
N THR A 105 9.26 -3.70 7.20
CA THR A 105 8.46 -4.90 6.96
C THR A 105 7.70 -5.26 8.22
N VAL A 106 6.42 -5.60 8.09
CA VAL A 106 5.63 -6.18 9.17
C VAL A 106 5.41 -7.67 8.92
N GLU A 107 5.22 -8.41 10.00
CA GLU A 107 4.98 -9.85 10.02
C GLU A 107 3.57 -10.10 10.54
N VAL A 108 2.76 -10.78 9.73
CA VAL A 108 1.45 -11.29 10.13
C VAL A 108 1.65 -12.63 10.82
N ILE A 109 1.21 -12.73 12.05
CA ILE A 109 1.42 -13.89 12.93
C ILE A 109 0.07 -14.56 13.18
N LEU A 110 0.03 -15.86 12.93
CA LEU A 110 -1.11 -16.72 13.22
C LEU A 110 -0.72 -17.74 14.29
N PRO A 111 -1.53 -17.91 15.36
CA PRO A 111 -1.31 -18.99 16.33
C PRO A 111 -1.63 -20.34 15.68
N ARG A 112 -0.79 -21.33 15.95
CA ARG A 112 -1.02 -22.74 15.61
C ARG A 112 -1.62 -23.50 16.78
N LYS A 113 -2.24 -24.65 16.49
CA LYS A 113 -2.82 -25.56 17.50
C LYS A 113 -1.80 -26.09 18.50
N ASP A 114 -0.52 -26.19 18.10
CA ASP A 114 0.61 -26.62 18.95
C ASP A 114 1.21 -25.50 19.81
N GLN A 115 0.57 -24.32 19.86
CA GLN A 115 0.98 -23.12 20.57
C GLN A 115 2.27 -22.44 20.03
N SER A 116 2.76 -22.83 18.88
CA SER A 116 3.83 -22.06 18.19
C SER A 116 3.21 -20.99 17.29
N ASP A 117 3.72 -19.77 17.37
CA ASP A 117 3.36 -18.70 16.45
C ASP A 117 4.09 -18.89 15.12
N VAL A 118 3.37 -18.70 14.02
CA VAL A 118 3.96 -18.76 12.68
C VAL A 118 3.80 -17.43 11.98
N VAL A 119 4.89 -16.96 11.40
CA VAL A 119 4.86 -15.86 10.44
C VAL A 119 4.20 -16.38 9.15
N ALA A 120 2.93 -16.02 8.98
CA ALA A 120 2.13 -16.44 7.83
C ALA A 120 2.46 -15.62 6.57
N LEU A 121 2.75 -14.32 6.76
CA LEU A 121 2.99 -13.39 5.69
C LEU A 121 3.89 -12.24 6.16
N GLN A 122 4.71 -11.72 5.23
CA GLN A 122 5.45 -10.48 5.40
C GLN A 122 4.90 -9.41 4.46
N LEU A 123 4.68 -8.21 4.99
CA LEU A 123 4.16 -7.07 4.25
C LEU A 123 5.19 -5.94 4.26
N GLY A 124 5.65 -5.54 3.08
CA GLY A 124 6.55 -4.41 2.88
C GLY A 124 5.82 -3.14 2.42
N PRO A 125 6.57 -2.11 2.02
CA PRO A 125 6.01 -0.83 1.57
C PRO A 125 4.97 -0.98 0.46
N GLY A 126 3.89 -0.19 0.53
CA GLY A 126 2.74 -0.26 -0.37
C GLY A 126 1.75 -1.39 -0.09
N LYS A 127 2.02 -2.25 0.88
CA LYS A 127 1.07 -3.25 1.38
C LYS A 127 0.29 -2.70 2.57
N PHE A 128 -0.86 -3.31 2.86
CA PHE A 128 -1.76 -2.86 3.91
C PHE A 128 -2.24 -4.03 4.78
N PHE A 129 -2.74 -3.71 5.97
CA PHE A 129 -3.39 -4.65 6.89
C PHE A 129 -4.45 -3.93 7.74
N GLY A 130 -5.32 -4.71 8.35
CA GLY A 130 -6.41 -4.21 9.19
C GLY A 130 -7.75 -4.10 8.47
N GLU A 131 -7.81 -4.38 7.16
CA GLU A 131 -9.02 -4.38 6.33
C GLU A 131 -10.00 -5.48 6.74
N MET A 132 -9.52 -6.65 7.12
CA MET A 132 -10.38 -7.78 7.53
C MET A 132 -11.28 -7.40 8.67
N ALA A 133 -10.74 -6.77 9.71
CA ALA A 133 -11.51 -6.32 10.85
C ALA A 133 -12.47 -5.17 10.52
N PHE A 134 -12.22 -4.41 9.47
CA PHE A 134 -13.13 -3.37 9.01
C PHE A 134 -14.43 -3.95 8.44
N PHE A 135 -14.33 -5.04 7.68
CA PHE A 135 -15.49 -5.70 7.06
C PHE A 135 -16.16 -6.75 7.98
N HIS A 136 -15.43 -7.28 8.98
CA HIS A 136 -15.89 -8.34 9.87
C HIS A 136 -15.79 -7.88 11.33
N GLU A 137 -16.81 -7.98 12.09
CA GLU A 137 -16.98 -7.82 13.56
C GLU A 137 -16.07 -6.83 14.33
N ARG A 138 -15.27 -6.03 13.64
CA ARG A 138 -14.27 -5.07 14.16
C ARG A 138 -13.28 -5.69 15.15
N ARG A 139 -12.92 -6.97 14.94
CA ARG A 139 -11.90 -7.68 15.73
C ARG A 139 -10.71 -8.08 14.88
N ARG A 140 -9.51 -7.95 15.42
CA ARG A 140 -8.27 -8.35 14.75
C ARG A 140 -8.24 -9.85 14.53
N TRP A 141 -8.08 -10.29 13.27
CA TRP A 141 -8.04 -11.70 12.88
C TRP A 141 -6.66 -12.34 13.03
N ALA A 142 -5.62 -11.54 13.13
CA ALA A 142 -4.24 -11.95 13.30
C ALA A 142 -3.48 -10.92 14.12
N SER A 143 -2.39 -11.32 14.72
CA SER A 143 -1.40 -10.40 15.26
C SER A 143 -0.49 -9.90 14.15
N VAL A 144 -0.06 -8.63 14.24
CA VAL A 144 0.92 -8.04 13.32
C VAL A 144 1.99 -7.36 14.16
N ARG A 145 3.26 -7.68 13.89
CA ARG A 145 4.41 -7.04 14.55
C ARG A 145 5.35 -6.41 13.52
N ALA A 146 6.13 -5.44 13.94
CA ALA A 146 7.27 -4.96 13.18
C ALA A 146 8.33 -6.07 13.09
N SER A 147 8.90 -6.30 11.90
CA SER A 147 10.01 -7.25 11.75
C SER A 147 11.22 -6.79 12.58
N GLU A 148 12.00 -7.72 13.06
CA GLU A 148 13.25 -7.42 13.78
C GLU A 148 14.35 -6.85 12.86
N SER A 149 14.17 -6.91 11.55
CA SER A 149 15.12 -6.40 10.56
C SER A 149 15.31 -4.89 10.55
N GLY A 150 14.40 -4.13 11.19
CA GLY A 150 14.49 -2.67 11.29
C GLY A 150 13.17 -1.99 11.67
N PRO A 151 13.19 -0.68 11.89
CA PRO A 151 12.00 0.09 12.25
C PRO A 151 10.98 0.12 11.10
N VAL A 152 9.71 0.14 11.46
CA VAL A 152 8.58 0.22 10.55
C VAL A 152 7.92 1.59 10.64
N GLU A 153 7.54 2.15 9.50
CA GLU A 153 6.62 3.30 9.43
C GLU A 153 5.36 2.87 8.68
N ALA A 154 4.20 3.26 9.18
CA ALA A 154 2.92 3.01 8.54
C ALA A 154 2.06 4.28 8.51
N LEU A 155 1.33 4.44 7.42
CA LEU A 155 0.23 5.39 7.30
C LEU A 155 -1.01 4.76 7.93
N CYS A 156 -1.66 5.48 8.80
CA CYS A 156 -2.80 5.03 9.59
C CYS A 156 -4.03 5.85 9.22
N LEU A 157 -5.10 5.18 8.83
CA LEU A 157 -6.44 5.75 8.65
C LEU A 157 -7.37 5.14 9.69
N GLY A 158 -8.04 5.96 10.49
CA GLY A 158 -9.10 5.50 11.37
C GLY A 158 -10.26 4.89 10.55
N TYR A 159 -11.01 3.96 11.13
CA TYR A 159 -12.12 3.33 10.40
C TYR A 159 -13.24 4.30 10.03
N ASP A 160 -13.41 5.41 10.76
CA ASP A 160 -14.37 6.45 10.37
C ASP A 160 -13.90 7.15 9.08
N GLN A 161 -12.60 7.47 8.98
CA GLN A 161 -11.98 8.03 7.77
C GLN A 161 -12.03 7.04 6.60
N LEU A 162 -11.77 5.75 6.86
CA LEU A 162 -11.86 4.72 5.83
C LEU A 162 -13.31 4.56 5.36
N THR A 163 -14.29 4.64 6.24
CA THR A 163 -15.72 4.60 5.90
C THR A 163 -16.07 5.76 4.97
N GLU A 164 -15.72 7.00 5.34
CA GLU A 164 -15.96 8.20 4.53
C GLU A 164 -15.36 8.06 3.12
N LEU A 165 -14.12 7.54 3.04
CA LEU A 165 -13.44 7.30 1.77
C LEU A 165 -14.16 6.26 0.90
N LEU A 166 -14.59 5.14 1.49
CA LEU A 166 -15.23 4.04 0.78
C LEU A 166 -16.70 4.31 0.43
N GLU A 167 -17.39 5.20 1.15
CA GLU A 167 -18.72 5.69 0.76
C GLU A 167 -18.69 6.47 -0.55
N GLN A 168 -17.57 7.14 -0.84
CA GLN A 168 -17.34 7.88 -2.08
C GLN A 168 -16.78 7.03 -3.22
N SER A 169 -16.41 5.77 -2.97
CA SER A 169 -15.79 4.87 -3.96
C SER A 169 -16.28 3.43 -3.81
N GLU A 170 -17.41 3.11 -4.42
CA GLU A 170 -17.95 1.76 -4.43
C GLU A 170 -16.95 0.74 -5.03
N VAL A 171 -16.27 1.12 -6.11
CA VAL A 171 -15.24 0.28 -6.74
C VAL A 171 -14.11 -0.08 -5.78
N THR A 172 -13.64 0.91 -4.98
CA THR A 172 -12.57 0.66 -4.01
C THR A 172 -13.08 -0.14 -2.83
N ARG A 173 -14.31 0.11 -2.37
CA ARG A 173 -14.94 -0.66 -1.31
C ARG A 173 -15.03 -2.14 -1.69
N ASP A 174 -15.55 -2.44 -2.88
CA ASP A 174 -15.71 -3.81 -3.36
C ASP A 174 -14.34 -4.50 -3.58
N TRP A 175 -13.38 -3.76 -4.12
CA TRP A 175 -12.02 -4.26 -4.27
C TRP A 175 -11.36 -4.60 -2.92
N LEU A 176 -11.48 -3.71 -1.93
CA LEU A 176 -10.92 -3.92 -0.60
C LEU A 176 -11.62 -5.08 0.14
N HIS A 177 -12.94 -5.20 -0.02
CA HIS A 177 -13.72 -6.33 0.53
C HIS A 177 -13.26 -7.67 -0.06
N GLN A 178 -13.10 -7.75 -1.39
CA GLN A 178 -12.56 -8.95 -2.03
C GLN A 178 -11.14 -9.31 -1.54
N LYS A 179 -10.32 -8.32 -1.21
CA LYS A 179 -9.00 -8.55 -0.60
C LYS A 179 -9.14 -9.12 0.81
N ALA A 180 -10.04 -8.56 1.62
CA ALA A 180 -10.33 -9.06 2.97
C ALA A 180 -10.79 -10.52 2.95
N ASP A 181 -11.74 -10.87 2.08
CA ASP A 181 -12.25 -12.25 1.91
C ASP A 181 -11.13 -13.23 1.48
N ARG A 182 -10.22 -12.77 0.62
CA ARG A 182 -9.08 -13.60 0.20
C ARG A 182 -8.13 -13.87 1.36
N HIS A 183 -7.74 -12.82 2.10
CA HIS A 183 -6.86 -12.95 3.26
C HIS A 183 -7.49 -13.82 4.35
N GLU A 184 -8.81 -13.73 4.54
CA GLU A 184 -9.55 -14.61 5.45
C GLU A 184 -9.39 -16.09 5.05
N LYS A 185 -9.65 -16.43 3.79
CA LYS A 185 -9.53 -17.80 3.28
C LYS A 185 -8.10 -18.32 3.42
N GLU A 186 -7.10 -17.51 3.08
CA GLU A 186 -5.69 -17.86 3.22
C GLU A 186 -5.31 -18.12 4.69
N ASN A 187 -5.77 -17.27 5.62
CA ASN A 187 -5.53 -17.43 7.05
C ASN A 187 -6.19 -18.70 7.60
N ILE A 188 -7.42 -19.03 7.19
CA ILE A 188 -8.12 -20.27 7.59
C ILE A 188 -7.35 -21.49 7.10
N LEU A 189 -6.87 -21.50 5.86
CA LEU A 189 -6.09 -22.59 5.30
C LEU A 189 -4.77 -22.80 6.07
N LEU A 190 -4.05 -21.72 6.38
CA LEU A 190 -2.80 -21.78 7.13
C LEU A 190 -3.00 -22.32 8.57
N ARG A 191 -4.11 -21.98 9.22
CA ARG A 191 -4.46 -22.50 10.54
C ARG A 191 -4.86 -23.97 10.53
N SER A 192 -5.41 -24.46 9.41
CA SER A 192 -5.88 -25.85 9.28
C SER A 192 -4.80 -26.82 8.78
N SER A 193 -3.69 -26.33 8.24
CA SER A 193 -2.59 -27.12 7.66
C SER A 193 -1.58 -27.61 8.71
N SER A 194 -2.02 -27.85 9.94
CA SER A 194 -1.18 -28.30 11.08
C SER A 194 -1.63 -29.63 11.61
#